data_c8f84132506369613e8561eeb29db09e
#
_entry.id   c8f84132506369613e8561eeb29db09e
#
_cell.length_a   1.000
_cell.length_b   1.000
_cell.length_c   1.000
_cell.angle_alpha   90.00
_cell.angle_beta   90.00
_cell.angle_gamma   90.00
#
_symmetry.space_group_name_H-M   'P 1'
#
loop_
_entity.id
_entity.type
_entity.pdbx_description
1 polymer ?
#
loop_
_entity_poly.entity_id
_entity_poly.type
_entity_poly.pdbx_seq_one_letter_code
_entity_poly.pdbx_strand_id
1 'polypeptide(L)'
;HVWATLKERDAVIYKDNDFEIFLDPDGDTHNYYELEVNALGTEWDLIITKPYHDGDMVALDSWDIPGLITSVHVDGTLNNPSDIDDGWSIEIAMPWKGLIGNYRSNDSPKDGDQWKVNFSRVHWETNIIDSKYVKTERPEYNWVWSPQGIIYMHMPDLWGLVQFAENTIDQKTVEFKYSDLDKIKWSLRQLYYKQRNYFFANEKYSNSIRELNFFKDLKLKKPPAKGVSWPPKITLTPSGWEAFVKWENKNIIIRKDGKVWVK
;
A
#
# COMPACT_ATOMS: atom_id res chain seq x y z
N HIS A 1 0.14 -24.52 -14.26
CA HIS A 1 1.59 -24.75 -14.03
C HIS A 1 2.09 -23.87 -12.89
N VAL A 2 2.73 -24.48 -11.90
CA VAL A 2 3.35 -23.79 -10.77
C VAL A 2 4.86 -23.85 -10.93
N TRP A 3 5.52 -22.69 -10.95
CA TRP A 3 6.97 -22.60 -11.05
C TRP A 3 7.51 -21.48 -10.20
N ALA A 4 8.74 -21.65 -9.68
CA ALA A 4 9.53 -20.64 -9.01
C ALA A 4 11.00 -21.04 -9.08
N THR A 5 11.90 -20.07 -9.10
CA THR A 5 13.34 -20.27 -9.30
C THR A 5 14.19 -19.65 -8.20
N LEU A 6 13.72 -18.59 -7.56
CA LEU A 6 14.44 -17.86 -6.53
C LEU A 6 14.33 -18.58 -5.19
N LYS A 7 15.48 -18.88 -4.57
CA LYS A 7 15.60 -19.70 -3.35
C LYS A 7 16.23 -18.96 -2.18
N GLU A 8 16.96 -17.89 -2.48
CA GLU A 8 17.63 -17.12 -1.45
C GLU A 8 16.67 -16.10 -0.86
N ARG A 9 16.58 -16.02 0.48
CA ARG A 9 15.86 -14.97 1.16
C ARG A 9 16.32 -13.59 0.67
N ASP A 10 15.41 -12.64 0.57
CA ASP A 10 15.64 -11.27 0.09
C ASP A 10 16.09 -11.19 -1.38
N ALA A 11 15.96 -12.28 -2.14
CA ALA A 11 15.98 -12.17 -3.58
C ALA A 11 14.78 -11.35 -4.06
N VAL A 12 14.91 -10.70 -5.20
CA VAL A 12 13.85 -9.88 -5.82
C VAL A 12 12.73 -10.80 -6.33
N ILE A 13 11.79 -11.14 -5.44
CA ILE A 13 10.83 -12.25 -5.60
C ILE A 13 9.84 -12.00 -6.72
N TYR A 14 9.40 -10.75 -6.98
CA TYR A 14 8.50 -10.46 -8.10
C TYR A 14 9.05 -10.88 -9.49
N LYS A 15 10.31 -11.30 -9.57
CA LYS A 15 10.85 -11.93 -10.77
C LYS A 15 10.40 -13.38 -10.97
N ASP A 16 9.82 -14.01 -9.96
CA ASP A 16 9.04 -15.24 -10.08
C ASP A 16 7.53 -14.92 -10.11
N ASN A 17 6.69 -15.94 -10.19
CA ASN A 17 5.28 -15.79 -9.81
C ASN A 17 5.21 -15.75 -8.29
N ASP A 18 4.55 -14.74 -7.76
CA ASP A 18 4.49 -14.54 -6.31
C ASP A 18 3.12 -14.04 -5.84
N PHE A 19 3.04 -13.94 -4.53
CA PHE A 19 1.97 -13.27 -3.81
C PHE A 19 2.58 -12.20 -2.91
N GLU A 20 2.02 -11.00 -2.97
CA GLU A 20 2.51 -9.83 -2.29
C GLU A 20 1.49 -9.28 -1.29
N ILE A 21 1.98 -8.79 -0.16
CA ILE A 21 1.19 -8.05 0.83
C ILE A 21 1.86 -6.72 1.10
N PHE A 22 1.10 -5.64 0.95
CA PHE A 22 1.52 -4.30 1.34
C PHE A 22 0.65 -3.81 2.49
N LEU A 23 1.27 -3.26 3.54
CA LEU A 23 0.58 -2.80 4.75
C LEU A 23 1.00 -1.39 5.11
N ASP A 24 0.02 -0.47 5.23
CA ASP A 24 0.19 0.87 5.77
C ASP A 24 -0.78 1.03 6.96
N PRO A 25 -0.34 0.65 8.19
CA PRO A 25 -1.21 0.56 9.35
C PRO A 25 -1.78 1.91 9.83
N ASP A 26 -1.05 3.00 9.69
CA ASP A 26 -1.51 4.32 10.12
C ASP A 26 -2.06 5.17 8.95
N GLY A 27 -2.00 4.64 7.73
CA GLY A 27 -2.55 5.27 6.52
C GLY A 27 -1.92 6.63 6.25
N ASP A 28 -0.63 6.81 6.56
CA ASP A 28 0.08 8.07 6.35
C ASP A 28 0.87 8.09 5.03
N THR A 29 0.85 6.97 4.29
CA THR A 29 1.51 6.67 3.02
C THR A 29 3.01 6.46 3.10
N HIS A 30 3.59 6.49 4.29
CA HIS A 30 5.03 6.39 4.50
C HIS A 30 5.38 5.20 5.40
N ASN A 31 6.59 4.68 5.20
CA ASN A 31 7.15 3.58 5.99
C ASN A 31 6.19 2.37 6.03
N TYR A 32 5.59 2.06 4.91
CA TYR A 32 4.74 0.89 4.77
C TYR A 32 5.59 -0.38 4.58
N TYR A 33 4.97 -1.50 4.90
CA TYR A 33 5.59 -2.82 4.79
C TYR A 33 5.21 -3.48 3.48
N GLU A 34 6.13 -4.30 2.98
CA GLU A 34 5.94 -5.18 1.85
C GLU A 34 6.47 -6.57 2.20
N LEU A 35 5.76 -7.59 1.79
CA LEU A 35 6.18 -8.98 1.83
C LEU A 35 5.83 -9.63 0.50
N GLU A 36 6.81 -10.22 -0.16
CA GLU A 36 6.65 -11.04 -1.35
C GLU A 36 7.02 -12.49 -1.02
N VAL A 37 6.24 -13.45 -1.53
CA VAL A 37 6.52 -14.88 -1.33
C VAL A 37 6.21 -15.63 -2.62
N ASN A 38 7.17 -16.43 -3.10
CA ASN A 38 6.98 -17.29 -4.27
C ASN A 38 6.48 -18.69 -3.89
N ALA A 39 6.21 -19.52 -4.88
CA ALA A 39 5.72 -20.88 -4.68
C ALA A 39 6.74 -21.85 -4.05
N LEU A 40 8.01 -21.47 -3.91
CA LEU A 40 9.00 -22.20 -3.11
C LEU A 40 8.94 -21.86 -1.62
N GLY A 41 8.16 -20.82 -1.24
CA GLY A 41 8.16 -20.28 0.11
C GLY A 41 9.37 -19.37 0.39
N THR A 42 10.03 -18.88 -0.65
CA THR A 42 11.10 -17.89 -0.49
C THR A 42 10.46 -16.53 -0.25
N GLU A 43 10.94 -15.85 0.78
CA GLU A 43 10.42 -14.60 1.30
C GLU A 43 11.34 -13.42 0.95
N TRP A 44 10.73 -12.27 0.68
CA TRP A 44 11.37 -10.97 0.65
C TRP A 44 10.49 -9.96 1.36
N ASP A 45 10.94 -9.41 2.46
CA ASP A 45 10.20 -8.45 3.25
C ASP A 45 11.01 -7.18 3.49
N LEU A 46 10.36 -6.04 3.45
CA LEU A 46 11.03 -4.75 3.49
C LEU A 46 10.12 -3.63 4.03
N ILE A 47 10.75 -2.53 4.47
CA ILE A 47 10.07 -1.27 4.75
C ILE A 47 10.39 -0.28 3.64
N ILE A 48 9.36 0.36 3.09
CA ILE A 48 9.47 1.40 2.08
C ILE A 48 9.13 2.74 2.71
N THR A 49 10.09 3.67 2.67
CA THR A 49 9.98 4.95 3.38
C THR A 49 8.89 5.87 2.83
N LYS A 50 8.60 5.79 1.54
CA LYS A 50 7.51 6.51 0.86
C LYS A 50 7.25 5.93 -0.53
N PRO A 51 6.10 6.24 -1.16
CA PRO A 51 5.79 5.75 -2.50
C PRO A 51 6.87 6.11 -3.54
N TYR A 52 7.16 5.18 -4.45
CA TYR A 52 8.17 5.38 -5.50
C TYR A 52 7.91 6.62 -6.35
N HIS A 53 6.65 6.90 -6.67
CA HIS A 53 6.28 8.07 -7.47
C HIS A 53 6.49 9.42 -6.76
N ASP A 54 6.76 9.41 -5.46
CA ASP A 54 7.04 10.63 -4.69
C ASP A 54 8.54 11.00 -4.71
N GLY A 55 9.36 10.17 -5.37
CA GLY A 55 10.82 10.37 -5.51
C GLY A 55 11.58 10.18 -4.20
N ASP A 56 12.91 10.03 -4.27
CA ASP A 56 13.82 9.89 -3.12
C ASP A 56 13.36 8.85 -2.07
N MET A 57 12.71 7.77 -2.52
CA MET A 57 12.32 6.68 -1.64
C MET A 57 13.52 5.81 -1.31
N VAL A 58 13.45 5.14 -0.16
CA VAL A 58 14.40 4.11 0.27
C VAL A 58 13.60 2.86 0.60
N ALA A 59 13.99 1.74 0.02
CA ALA A 59 13.57 0.42 0.45
C ALA A 59 14.63 -0.13 1.41
N LEU A 60 14.22 -0.55 2.58
CA LEU A 60 15.06 -1.19 3.59
C LEU A 60 14.85 -2.71 3.47
N ASP A 61 15.55 -3.31 2.55
CA ASP A 61 15.49 -4.73 2.19
C ASP A 61 16.24 -5.65 3.16
N SER A 62 17.06 -5.08 4.03
CA SER A 62 17.72 -5.80 5.13
C SER A 62 16.88 -5.86 6.41
N TRP A 63 15.65 -5.37 6.37
CA TRP A 63 14.74 -5.43 7.51
C TRP A 63 13.79 -6.62 7.35
N ASP A 64 13.70 -7.44 8.40
CA ASP A 64 12.80 -8.58 8.45
C ASP A 64 11.58 -8.30 9.34
N ILE A 65 10.42 -8.86 8.99
CA ILE A 65 9.24 -8.87 9.87
C ILE A 65 9.52 -9.79 11.05
N PRO A 66 9.66 -9.27 12.28
CA PRO A 66 10.03 -10.09 13.42
C PRO A 66 8.99 -11.16 13.72
N GLY A 67 9.37 -12.44 13.61
CA GLY A 67 8.51 -13.57 13.89
C GLY A 67 7.52 -13.90 12.76
N LEU A 68 7.78 -13.45 11.54
CA LEU A 68 7.06 -13.89 10.33
C LEU A 68 7.08 -15.42 10.23
N ILE A 69 5.94 -16.01 9.92
CA ILE A 69 5.81 -17.43 9.59
C ILE A 69 5.01 -17.51 8.30
N THR A 70 5.54 -18.19 7.30
CA THR A 70 4.85 -18.49 6.05
C THR A 70 4.80 -19.99 5.81
N SER A 71 3.78 -20.44 5.10
CA SER A 71 3.66 -21.83 4.66
C SER A 71 3.02 -21.84 3.27
N VAL A 72 3.67 -22.54 2.34
CA VAL A 72 3.17 -22.70 0.98
C VAL A 72 2.75 -24.14 0.75
N HIS A 73 1.59 -24.32 0.14
CA HIS A 73 1.11 -25.60 -0.36
C HIS A 73 0.93 -25.53 -1.87
N VAL A 74 1.49 -26.51 -2.59
CA VAL A 74 1.32 -26.66 -4.04
C VAL A 74 0.36 -27.81 -4.30
N ASP A 75 -0.75 -27.51 -4.98
CA ASP A 75 -1.71 -28.51 -5.44
C ASP A 75 -1.33 -28.92 -6.87
N GLY A 76 -0.40 -29.86 -6.93
CA GLY A 76 0.28 -30.29 -8.15
C GLY A 76 1.77 -30.54 -7.93
N THR A 77 2.60 -30.21 -8.92
CA THR A 77 4.06 -30.41 -8.86
C THR A 77 4.81 -29.14 -9.25
N LEU A 78 5.69 -28.71 -8.36
CA LEU A 78 6.48 -27.51 -8.58
C LEU A 78 7.56 -27.74 -9.64
N ASN A 79 7.66 -26.81 -10.62
CA ASN A 79 8.67 -26.83 -11.68
C ASN A 79 8.66 -28.06 -12.59
N ASN A 80 7.53 -28.76 -12.69
CA ASN A 80 7.36 -29.89 -13.59
C ASN A 80 6.42 -29.52 -14.77
N PRO A 81 6.92 -29.26 -15.98
CA PRO A 81 6.08 -28.90 -17.11
C PRO A 81 5.36 -30.07 -17.79
N SER A 82 5.51 -31.30 -17.30
CA SER A 82 4.88 -32.49 -17.88
C SER A 82 3.43 -32.70 -17.43
N ASP A 83 2.97 -31.99 -16.42
CA ASP A 83 1.60 -32.03 -15.90
C ASP A 83 0.96 -30.63 -15.81
N ILE A 84 -0.26 -30.57 -15.34
CA ILE A 84 -1.02 -29.34 -15.13
C ILE A 84 -1.40 -29.30 -13.65
N ASP A 85 -0.95 -28.25 -12.98
CA ASP A 85 -1.22 -28.04 -11.56
C ASP A 85 -2.59 -27.38 -11.37
N ASP A 86 -3.27 -27.64 -10.26
CA ASP A 86 -4.46 -26.92 -9.86
C ASP A 86 -4.13 -25.53 -9.30
N GLY A 87 -2.98 -25.38 -8.62
CA GLY A 87 -2.48 -24.09 -8.13
C GLY A 87 -1.55 -24.20 -6.94
N TRP A 88 -1.46 -23.11 -6.22
CA TRP A 88 -0.77 -23.05 -4.94
C TRP A 88 -1.46 -22.08 -3.99
N SER A 89 -1.29 -22.30 -2.72
CA SER A 89 -1.83 -21.44 -1.66
C SER A 89 -0.75 -21.08 -0.65
N ILE A 90 -0.96 -20.00 0.06
CA ILE A 90 -0.06 -19.51 1.09
C ILE A 90 -0.84 -19.16 2.36
N GLU A 91 -0.29 -19.53 3.52
CA GLU A 91 -0.70 -19.04 4.83
C GLU A 91 0.41 -18.17 5.41
N ILE A 92 0.04 -17.02 5.96
CA ILE A 92 0.99 -16.02 6.45
C ILE A 92 0.55 -15.59 7.85
N ALA A 93 1.46 -15.69 8.82
CA ALA A 93 1.26 -15.18 10.17
C ALA A 93 2.28 -14.09 10.47
N MET A 94 1.79 -12.85 10.63
CA MET A 94 2.59 -11.68 10.97
C MET A 94 2.26 -11.25 12.40
N PRO A 95 3.21 -11.30 13.35
CA PRO A 95 2.98 -10.80 14.70
C PRO A 95 2.72 -9.28 14.71
N TRP A 96 1.65 -8.85 15.35
CA TRP A 96 1.30 -7.42 15.48
C TRP A 96 2.46 -6.56 15.95
N LYS A 97 3.20 -7.05 16.95
CA LYS A 97 4.35 -6.36 17.51
C LYS A 97 5.46 -6.08 16.47
N GLY A 98 5.62 -6.94 15.49
CA GLY A 98 6.57 -6.77 14.39
C GLY A 98 6.17 -5.64 13.43
N LEU A 99 4.87 -5.43 13.24
CA LEU A 99 4.33 -4.45 12.29
C LEU A 99 4.10 -3.06 12.92
N ILE A 100 3.73 -2.99 14.21
CA ILE A 100 3.32 -1.75 14.87
C ILE A 100 4.44 -1.16 15.73
N GLY A 101 5.40 -1.98 16.18
CA GLY A 101 6.41 -1.61 17.18
C GLY A 101 7.34 -0.46 16.78
N ASN A 102 7.45 -0.16 15.51
CA ASN A 102 8.27 0.96 15.01
C ASN A 102 7.54 2.31 15.05
N TYR A 103 6.23 2.35 15.32
CA TYR A 103 5.45 3.54 15.08
C TYR A 103 4.80 4.18 16.30
N ARG A 104 4.05 3.52 17.14
CA ARG A 104 3.30 4.22 18.20
C ARG A 104 2.85 3.39 19.40
N SER A 105 2.57 2.12 19.24
CA SER A 105 2.17 1.25 20.35
C SER A 105 2.46 -0.21 19.99
N ASN A 106 2.78 -1.01 21.01
CA ASN A 106 2.91 -2.47 20.86
C ASN A 106 1.53 -3.16 20.86
N ASP A 107 0.45 -2.42 20.62
CA ASP A 107 -0.91 -2.94 20.72
C ASP A 107 -1.37 -3.52 19.40
N SER A 108 -2.09 -4.62 19.47
CA SER A 108 -2.84 -5.17 18.33
C SER A 108 -3.92 -4.18 17.87
N PRO A 109 -4.36 -4.27 16.60
CA PRO A 109 -5.52 -3.51 16.13
C PRO A 109 -6.73 -3.74 17.03
N LYS A 110 -7.52 -2.67 17.24
CA LYS A 110 -8.75 -2.68 18.04
C LYS A 110 -9.97 -2.78 17.13
N ASP A 111 -11.11 -3.08 17.74
CA ASP A 111 -12.39 -3.10 17.04
C ASP A 111 -12.66 -1.78 16.31
N GLY A 112 -12.88 -1.88 15.00
CA GLY A 112 -13.11 -0.74 14.11
C GLY A 112 -11.85 -0.07 13.54
N ASP A 113 -10.64 -0.45 13.95
CA ASP A 113 -9.42 0.05 13.33
C ASP A 113 -9.36 -0.35 11.85
N GLN A 114 -8.79 0.52 11.03
CA GLN A 114 -8.68 0.31 9.59
C GLN A 114 -7.25 0.55 9.12
N TRP A 115 -6.72 -0.39 8.36
CA TRP A 115 -5.43 -0.29 7.71
C TRP A 115 -5.58 -0.18 6.19
N LYS A 116 -4.68 0.54 5.54
CA LYS A 116 -4.50 0.46 4.10
C LYS A 116 -3.72 -0.81 3.78
N VAL A 117 -4.30 -1.65 2.93
CA VAL A 117 -3.73 -2.95 2.59
C VAL A 117 -3.84 -3.18 1.09
N ASN A 118 -2.81 -3.72 0.48
CA ASN A 118 -2.89 -4.29 -0.84
C ASN A 118 -2.49 -5.76 -0.79
N PHE A 119 -3.32 -6.62 -1.37
CA PHE A 119 -2.97 -7.98 -1.72
C PHE A 119 -2.77 -8.02 -3.23
N SER A 120 -1.62 -8.47 -3.64
CA SER A 120 -1.22 -8.47 -5.03
C SER A 120 -0.69 -9.83 -5.46
N ARG A 121 -0.68 -10.05 -6.75
CA ARG A 121 -0.09 -11.21 -7.37
C ARG A 121 0.65 -10.80 -8.61
N VAL A 122 1.91 -11.19 -8.71
CA VAL A 122 2.69 -11.11 -9.96
C VAL A 122 2.57 -12.42 -10.71
N HIS A 123 2.33 -12.34 -11.99
CA HIS A 123 2.22 -13.50 -12.88
C HIS A 123 3.00 -13.30 -14.17
N TRP A 124 3.96 -14.16 -14.40
CA TRP A 124 4.73 -14.25 -15.65
C TRP A 124 4.18 -15.34 -16.53
N GLU A 125 3.94 -15.03 -17.81
CA GLU A 125 3.68 -16.05 -18.81
C GLU A 125 4.96 -16.84 -19.11
N THR A 126 4.81 -18.17 -19.25
CA THR A 126 5.92 -19.06 -19.57
C THR A 126 5.60 -19.92 -20.77
N ASN A 127 6.64 -20.25 -21.54
CA ASN A 127 6.66 -21.33 -22.52
C ASN A 127 7.36 -22.56 -21.94
N ILE A 128 7.09 -23.73 -22.48
CA ILE A 128 7.83 -24.95 -22.17
C ILE A 128 8.85 -25.17 -23.31
N ILE A 129 10.13 -25.03 -22.97
CA ILE A 129 11.25 -25.25 -23.90
C ILE A 129 12.20 -26.26 -23.24
N ASP A 130 12.53 -27.34 -23.96
CA ASP A 130 13.42 -28.41 -23.47
C ASP A 130 13.02 -28.91 -22.05
N SER A 131 11.72 -29.15 -21.86
CA SER A 131 11.13 -29.59 -20.57
C SER A 131 11.40 -28.64 -19.39
N LYS A 132 11.51 -27.34 -19.65
CA LYS A 132 11.66 -26.29 -18.64
C LYS A 132 10.72 -25.12 -18.89
N TYR A 133 10.28 -24.47 -17.84
CA TYR A 133 9.58 -23.19 -17.94
C TYR A 133 10.56 -22.08 -18.33
N VAL A 134 10.22 -21.34 -19.36
CA VAL A 134 10.97 -20.16 -19.83
C VAL A 134 9.99 -19.01 -19.95
N LYS A 135 10.26 -17.90 -19.29
CA LYS A 135 9.43 -16.69 -19.41
C LYS A 135 9.32 -16.23 -20.85
N THR A 136 8.14 -15.74 -21.21
CA THR A 136 7.96 -15.02 -22.48
C THR A 136 8.61 -13.64 -22.41
N GLU A 137 8.71 -12.94 -23.56
CA GLU A 137 9.17 -11.55 -23.61
C GLU A 137 8.12 -10.53 -23.12
N ARG A 138 6.93 -10.99 -22.71
CA ARG A 138 5.88 -10.12 -22.18
C ARG A 138 6.22 -9.68 -20.77
N PRO A 139 5.84 -8.44 -20.37
CA PRO A 139 5.93 -8.03 -18.99
C PRO A 139 4.99 -8.87 -18.11
N GLU A 140 5.25 -8.88 -16.83
CA GLU A 140 4.40 -9.50 -15.83
C GLU A 140 2.99 -8.88 -15.78
N TYR A 141 2.04 -9.68 -15.35
CA TYR A 141 0.71 -9.21 -14.97
C TYR A 141 0.67 -8.97 -13.46
N ASN A 142 0.19 -7.79 -13.10
CA ASN A 142 0.03 -7.38 -11.71
C ASN A 142 -1.46 -7.30 -11.38
N TRP A 143 -1.94 -8.16 -10.49
CA TRP A 143 -3.33 -8.22 -10.07
C TRP A 143 -3.46 -7.82 -8.62
N VAL A 144 -4.47 -7.00 -8.32
CA VAL A 144 -4.73 -6.48 -6.98
C VAL A 144 -6.15 -6.84 -6.54
N TRP A 145 -6.34 -7.05 -5.24
CA TRP A 145 -7.63 -7.41 -4.67
C TRP A 145 -8.65 -6.26 -4.69
N SER A 146 -8.17 -5.02 -4.65
CA SER A 146 -9.00 -3.81 -4.62
C SER A 146 -8.60 -2.88 -5.77
N PRO A 147 -9.52 -2.52 -6.69
CA PRO A 147 -9.20 -1.71 -7.86
C PRO A 147 -8.62 -0.34 -7.49
N GLN A 148 -7.41 -0.06 -7.92
CA GLN A 148 -6.73 1.22 -7.72
C GLN A 148 -6.98 2.21 -8.86
N GLY A 149 -7.47 1.72 -10.01
CA GLY A 149 -7.63 2.54 -11.23
C GLY A 149 -6.33 2.83 -11.97
N ILE A 150 -5.21 2.25 -11.52
CA ILE A 150 -3.88 2.35 -12.11
C ILE A 150 -3.11 1.07 -11.82
N ILE A 151 -2.24 0.65 -12.72
CA ILE A 151 -1.29 -0.46 -12.48
C ILE A 151 -0.06 0.13 -11.80
N TYR A 152 -0.08 0.18 -10.48
CA TYR A 152 1.01 0.69 -9.68
C TYR A 152 0.89 0.20 -8.23
N MET A 153 1.73 -0.74 -7.80
CA MET A 153 1.61 -1.37 -6.48
C MET A 153 1.86 -0.38 -5.34
N HIS A 154 2.87 0.46 -5.48
CA HIS A 154 3.33 1.39 -4.44
C HIS A 154 2.52 2.69 -4.40
N MET A 155 1.18 2.57 -4.27
CA MET A 155 0.26 3.69 -4.08
C MET A 155 -0.65 3.48 -2.86
N PRO A 156 -0.10 3.58 -1.64
CA PRO A 156 -0.85 3.29 -0.41
C PRO A 156 -2.14 4.10 -0.25
N ASP A 157 -2.19 5.31 -0.78
CA ASP A 157 -3.41 6.12 -0.78
C ASP A 157 -4.57 5.53 -1.60
N LEU A 158 -4.29 4.64 -2.56
CA LEU A 158 -5.29 3.95 -3.38
C LEU A 158 -5.57 2.50 -2.94
N TRP A 159 -4.81 1.96 -1.99
CA TRP A 159 -5.05 0.61 -1.50
C TRP A 159 -6.42 0.46 -0.84
N GLY A 160 -6.91 -0.76 -0.82
CA GLY A 160 -8.13 -1.10 -0.10
C GLY A 160 -7.99 -0.90 1.41
N LEU A 161 -9.11 -0.99 2.10
CA LEU A 161 -9.16 -0.90 3.56
C LEU A 161 -9.54 -2.26 4.16
N VAL A 162 -8.75 -2.71 5.12
CA VAL A 162 -9.09 -3.82 6.02
C VAL A 162 -9.56 -3.24 7.34
N GLN A 163 -10.78 -3.61 7.78
CA GLN A 163 -11.32 -3.25 9.09
C GLN A 163 -11.19 -4.42 10.05
N PHE A 164 -10.61 -4.16 11.21
CA PHE A 164 -10.47 -5.16 12.27
C PHE A 164 -11.73 -5.20 13.13
N ALA A 165 -12.07 -6.41 13.61
CA ALA A 165 -13.18 -6.63 14.52
C ALA A 165 -12.81 -7.70 15.54
N GLU A 166 -13.26 -7.53 16.79
CA GLU A 166 -13.04 -8.49 17.87
C GLU A 166 -14.04 -9.68 17.82
N ASN A 167 -15.01 -9.63 16.92
CA ASN A 167 -16.02 -10.69 16.77
C ASN A 167 -15.41 -11.97 16.21
N THR A 168 -15.86 -13.10 16.75
CA THR A 168 -15.55 -14.43 16.18
C THR A 168 -16.40 -14.71 14.94
N ILE A 169 -15.96 -15.67 14.12
CA ILE A 169 -16.62 -16.06 12.86
C ILE A 169 -18.12 -16.42 13.06
N ASP A 170 -18.47 -16.97 14.21
CA ASP A 170 -19.84 -17.39 14.54
C ASP A 170 -20.73 -16.26 15.05
N GLN A 171 -20.19 -15.06 15.21
CA GLN A 171 -20.93 -13.89 15.66
C GLN A 171 -21.46 -13.09 14.48
N LYS A 172 -22.38 -12.15 14.79
CA LYS A 172 -22.99 -11.28 13.78
C LYS A 172 -21.90 -10.55 12.97
N THR A 173 -22.07 -10.52 11.65
CA THR A 173 -21.20 -9.80 10.73
C THR A 173 -21.08 -8.32 11.16
N VAL A 174 -19.85 -7.83 11.25
CA VAL A 174 -19.56 -6.43 11.53
C VAL A 174 -19.74 -5.61 10.25
N GLU A 175 -20.48 -4.52 10.31
CA GLU A 175 -20.63 -3.61 9.18
C GLU A 175 -19.35 -2.83 8.94
N PHE A 176 -18.87 -2.81 7.70
CA PHE A 176 -17.78 -1.95 7.30
C PHE A 176 -18.20 -0.47 7.32
N LYS A 177 -17.45 0.37 8.02
CA LYS A 177 -17.72 1.82 8.11
C LYS A 177 -16.55 2.61 7.56
N TYR A 178 -16.73 3.22 6.39
CA TYR A 178 -15.70 4.06 5.80
C TYR A 178 -15.37 5.26 6.70
N SER A 179 -14.12 5.32 7.16
CA SER A 179 -13.65 6.31 8.12
C SER A 179 -13.72 7.74 7.56
N ASP A 180 -14.25 8.68 8.35
CA ASP A 180 -14.21 10.10 8.01
C ASP A 180 -12.78 10.64 7.99
N LEU A 181 -11.89 10.10 8.83
CA LEU A 181 -10.46 10.43 8.81
C LEU A 181 -9.81 10.05 7.47
N ASP A 182 -10.14 8.87 6.93
CA ASP A 182 -9.59 8.43 5.64
C ASP A 182 -10.10 9.32 4.48
N LYS A 183 -11.36 9.73 4.50
CA LYS A 183 -11.90 10.71 3.54
C LYS A 183 -11.15 12.05 3.59
N ILE A 184 -10.79 12.50 4.81
CA ILE A 184 -10.03 13.72 5.01
C ILE A 184 -8.60 13.56 4.48
N LYS A 185 -7.92 12.47 4.84
CA LYS A 185 -6.58 12.14 4.35
C LYS A 185 -6.57 12.10 2.81
N TRP A 186 -7.52 11.39 2.20
CA TRP A 186 -7.64 11.33 0.75
C TRP A 186 -7.84 12.71 0.10
N SER A 187 -8.65 13.58 0.69
CA SER A 187 -8.85 14.93 0.18
C SER A 187 -7.60 15.80 0.27
N LEU A 188 -6.77 15.60 1.30
CA LEU A 188 -5.46 16.23 1.42
C LEU A 188 -4.47 15.68 0.39
N ARG A 189 -4.51 14.37 0.09
CA ARG A 189 -3.70 13.77 -1.00
C ARG A 189 -4.06 14.39 -2.36
N GLN A 190 -5.32 14.76 -2.61
CA GLN A 190 -5.69 15.50 -3.81
C GLN A 190 -4.99 16.88 -3.87
N LEU A 191 -4.83 17.58 -2.74
CA LEU A 191 -4.05 18.82 -2.70
C LEU A 191 -2.58 18.57 -3.03
N TYR A 192 -2.00 17.47 -2.51
CA TYR A 192 -0.63 17.09 -2.83
C TYR A 192 -0.43 16.90 -4.34
N TYR A 193 -1.30 16.17 -5.03
CA TYR A 193 -1.23 16.01 -6.48
C TYR A 193 -1.39 17.35 -7.24
N LYS A 194 -2.24 18.26 -6.77
CA LYS A 194 -2.37 19.60 -7.35
C LYS A 194 -1.09 20.42 -7.18
N GLN A 195 -0.45 20.34 -6.02
CA GLN A 195 0.83 21.00 -5.76
C GLN A 195 1.95 20.44 -6.64
N ARG A 196 2.03 19.12 -6.82
CA ARG A 196 2.99 18.49 -7.74
C ARG A 196 2.82 19.00 -9.17
N ASN A 197 1.59 18.95 -9.69
CA ASN A 197 1.30 19.40 -11.04
C ASN A 197 1.61 20.90 -11.21
N TYR A 198 1.33 21.72 -10.20
CA TYR A 198 1.65 23.13 -10.22
C TYR A 198 3.17 23.38 -10.21
N PHE A 199 3.90 22.63 -9.39
CA PHE A 199 5.36 22.71 -9.31
C PHE A 199 6.02 22.30 -10.63
N PHE A 200 5.58 21.22 -11.26
CA PHE A 200 6.12 20.82 -12.58
C PHE A 200 5.91 21.87 -13.67
N ALA A 201 4.82 22.63 -13.60
CA ALA A 201 4.52 23.67 -14.58
C ALA A 201 5.16 25.03 -14.26
N ASN A 202 5.48 25.32 -12.99
CA ASN A 202 5.86 26.68 -12.54
C ASN A 202 7.17 26.72 -11.74
N GLU A 203 7.80 25.59 -11.46
CA GLU A 203 9.02 25.42 -10.66
C GLU A 203 8.93 26.02 -9.24
N LYS A 204 7.70 26.18 -8.73
CA LYS A 204 7.39 26.68 -7.38
C LYS A 204 6.09 26.11 -6.86
N TYR A 205 5.94 26.13 -5.55
CA TYR A 205 4.68 25.78 -4.88
C TYR A 205 3.78 27.00 -4.71
N SER A 206 2.48 26.79 -4.51
CA SER A 206 1.50 27.86 -4.26
C SER A 206 0.80 27.69 -2.91
N ASN A 207 0.54 28.78 -2.22
CA ASN A 207 -0.37 28.82 -1.06
C ASN A 207 -1.81 29.18 -1.43
N SER A 208 -2.11 29.34 -2.72
CA SER A 208 -3.42 29.72 -3.23
C SER A 208 -4.20 28.51 -3.74
N ILE A 209 -5.27 28.17 -3.07
CA ILE A 209 -6.25 27.13 -3.47
C ILE A 209 -6.78 27.42 -4.90
N ARG A 210 -6.91 28.70 -5.28
CA ARG A 210 -7.38 29.12 -6.61
C ARG A 210 -6.34 28.83 -7.69
N GLU A 211 -5.08 29.19 -7.47
CA GLU A 211 -3.98 28.90 -8.43
C GLU A 211 -3.79 27.40 -8.64
N LEU A 212 -3.96 26.61 -7.60
CA LEU A 212 -3.90 25.15 -7.67
C LEU A 212 -5.12 24.51 -8.37
N ASN A 213 -6.11 25.30 -8.78
CA ASN A 213 -7.36 24.79 -9.35
C ASN A 213 -8.01 23.69 -8.48
N PHE A 214 -7.87 23.78 -7.15
CA PHE A 214 -8.27 22.74 -6.21
C PHE A 214 -9.76 22.38 -6.34
N PHE A 215 -10.62 23.39 -6.48
CA PHE A 215 -12.06 23.20 -6.64
C PHE A 215 -12.53 22.88 -8.07
N LYS A 216 -11.61 22.66 -9.02
CA LYS A 216 -12.00 22.17 -10.34
C LYS A 216 -12.62 20.78 -10.24
N ASP A 217 -12.17 19.95 -9.31
CA ASP A 217 -12.87 18.74 -8.92
C ASP A 217 -14.08 19.10 -8.03
N LEU A 218 -15.29 18.77 -8.50
CA LEU A 218 -16.54 19.07 -7.81
C LEU A 218 -16.64 18.40 -6.44
N LYS A 219 -16.01 17.23 -6.26
CA LYS A 219 -15.98 16.51 -4.98
C LYS A 219 -15.25 17.29 -3.90
N LEU A 220 -14.25 18.10 -4.27
CA LEU A 220 -13.45 18.90 -3.34
C LEU A 220 -14.12 20.26 -2.97
N LYS A 221 -15.25 20.62 -3.58
CA LYS A 221 -15.99 21.85 -3.24
C LYS A 221 -16.65 21.80 -1.86
N LYS A 222 -16.87 20.61 -1.34
CA LYS A 222 -17.47 20.39 -0.01
C LYS A 222 -16.45 19.80 0.95
N PRO A 223 -16.59 20.05 2.26
CA PRO A 223 -15.80 19.35 3.26
C PRO A 223 -15.93 17.83 3.12
N PRO A 224 -14.86 17.04 3.26
CA PRO A 224 -14.90 15.58 3.13
C PRO A 224 -15.66 14.89 4.27
N ALA A 225 -15.79 15.55 5.42
CA ALA A 225 -16.58 15.08 6.57
C ALA A 225 -17.18 16.27 7.33
N LYS A 226 -18.17 15.97 8.17
CA LYS A 226 -18.81 16.98 9.03
C LYS A 226 -17.83 17.59 10.00
N GLY A 227 -17.85 18.91 10.14
CA GLY A 227 -17.02 19.64 11.11
C GLY A 227 -15.59 19.89 10.68
N VAL A 228 -15.21 19.52 9.46
CA VAL A 228 -13.87 19.82 8.93
C VAL A 228 -13.76 21.29 8.52
N SER A 229 -12.68 21.97 8.93
CA SER A 229 -12.34 23.30 8.42
C SER A 229 -11.90 23.21 6.96
N TRP A 230 -12.65 23.79 6.03
CA TRP A 230 -12.43 23.62 4.60
C TRP A 230 -12.48 24.94 3.85
N PRO A 231 -11.61 25.20 2.88
CA PRO A 231 -10.55 24.35 2.35
C PRO A 231 -9.31 24.25 3.27
N PRO A 232 -8.34 23.36 2.94
CA PRO A 232 -7.07 23.28 3.67
C PRO A 232 -6.34 24.61 3.70
N LYS A 233 -5.74 24.95 4.84
CA LYS A 233 -4.84 26.09 4.97
C LYS A 233 -3.43 25.67 4.55
N ILE A 234 -2.88 26.34 3.52
CA ILE A 234 -1.56 26.05 2.97
C ILE A 234 -0.56 27.08 3.51
N THR A 235 0.62 26.61 3.90
CA THR A 235 1.76 27.43 4.31
C THR A 235 2.99 27.01 3.49
N LEU A 236 3.64 27.97 2.84
CA LEU A 236 4.93 27.72 2.20
C LEU A 236 6.02 27.67 3.26
N THR A 237 6.97 26.78 3.08
CA THR A 237 8.14 26.59 3.96
C THR A 237 9.42 26.73 3.14
N PRO A 238 10.60 26.94 3.76
CA PRO A 238 11.87 27.03 3.01
C PRO A 238 12.16 25.81 2.15
N SER A 239 11.67 24.62 2.55
CA SER A 239 11.89 23.36 1.83
C SER A 239 10.69 22.88 1.00
N GLY A 240 9.58 23.66 0.94
CA GLY A 240 8.40 23.27 0.18
C GLY A 240 7.12 23.86 0.74
N TRP A 241 6.20 23.03 1.21
CA TRP A 241 4.91 23.44 1.76
C TRP A 241 4.35 22.42 2.74
N GLU A 242 3.45 22.91 3.59
CA GLU A 242 2.57 22.12 4.44
C GLU A 242 1.14 22.66 4.32
N ALA A 243 0.16 21.77 4.50
CA ALA A 243 -1.22 22.20 4.61
C ALA A 243 -1.93 21.39 5.70
N PHE A 244 -2.99 21.98 6.28
CA PHE A 244 -3.78 21.28 7.29
C PHE A 244 -5.25 21.65 7.21
N VAL A 245 -6.06 20.78 7.78
CA VAL A 245 -7.44 21.02 8.16
C VAL A 245 -7.61 20.73 9.64
N LYS A 246 -8.54 21.43 10.28
CA LYS A 246 -8.98 21.10 11.63
C LYS A 246 -10.21 20.22 11.54
N TRP A 247 -10.23 19.16 12.33
CA TRP A 247 -11.36 18.27 12.47
C TRP A 247 -11.44 17.82 13.93
N GLU A 248 -12.59 18.08 14.57
CA GLU A 248 -12.70 17.93 16.03
C GLU A 248 -11.59 18.72 16.74
N ASN A 249 -10.85 18.07 17.66
CA ASN A 249 -9.73 18.68 18.38
C ASN A 249 -8.35 18.34 17.78
N LYS A 250 -8.31 17.93 16.52
CA LYS A 250 -7.12 17.46 15.83
C LYS A 250 -6.80 18.31 14.62
N ASN A 251 -5.52 18.37 14.27
CA ASN A 251 -5.08 18.84 12.95
C ASN A 251 -4.70 17.64 12.12
N ILE A 252 -5.27 17.53 10.92
CA ILE A 252 -4.84 16.57 9.89
C ILE A 252 -3.96 17.34 8.94
N ILE A 253 -2.71 16.93 8.82
CA ILE A 253 -1.65 17.67 8.17
C ILE A 253 -1.12 16.88 6.98
N ILE A 254 -0.79 17.57 5.89
CA ILE A 254 -0.05 17.03 4.75
C ILE A 254 1.14 17.92 4.43
N ARG A 255 2.23 17.36 3.94
CA ARG A 255 3.41 18.11 3.51
C ARG A 255 3.85 17.72 2.09
N LYS A 256 4.90 18.39 1.61
CA LYS A 256 5.38 18.31 0.22
C LYS A 256 5.75 16.91 -0.27
N ASP A 257 6.12 15.99 0.62
CA ASP A 257 6.45 14.60 0.29
C ASP A 257 5.24 13.66 0.29
N GLY A 258 4.04 14.21 0.47
CA GLY A 258 2.79 13.45 0.46
C GLY A 258 2.42 12.83 1.80
N LYS A 259 3.27 12.86 2.82
CA LYS A 259 2.93 12.32 4.16
C LYS A 259 1.73 13.03 4.75
N VAL A 260 0.75 12.23 5.22
CA VAL A 260 -0.48 12.71 5.87
C VAL A 260 -0.58 12.14 7.28
N TRP A 261 -0.63 12.99 8.31
CA TRP A 261 -0.71 12.53 9.69
C TRP A 261 -1.66 13.36 10.56
N VAL A 262 -1.98 12.85 11.72
CA VAL A 262 -2.84 13.49 12.74
C VAL A 262 -1.98 14.05 13.86
N LYS A 263 -2.29 15.31 14.30
CA LYS A 263 -1.61 15.98 15.41
C LYS A 263 -2.63 16.60 16.37
#